data_adafbf5c2e376e12086ed74926d6131c
#
_entry.id   adafbf5c2e376e12086ed74926d6131c
#
_cell.length_a   1.000
_cell.length_b   1.000
_cell.length_c   1.000
_cell.angle_alpha   90.00
_cell.angle_beta   90.00
_cell.angle_gamma   90.00
#
_symmetry.space_group_name_H-M   'P 1'
#
loop_
_entity.id
_entity.type
_entity.pdbx_description
1 polymer ?
#
loop_
_entity_poly.entity_id
_entity_poly.type
_entity_poly.pdbx_seq_one_letter_code
_entity_poly.pdbx_strand_id
1 'polypeptide(L)'
;MIVGAVYFRQPHQSEESSSSSNDAASIRLLTWNIGYAELEDDTRAHDKDLPAVADVILREDPDAVALQELTGNAQLNKLLDLLHRKYLGAVAQQGRDDRFEAVLVKTSGARFSPVVAAGRFSMAGSFQPQQEGPKIVLLSAHADAFNAARRRSYTEALVDWAQSQSSRVFIAGDFNFELKAANETNLYTDNVKHDSESYSHILRSFRDLGREAGDTAINDRRIDYIFAPATTRHVGRVEVLRNAAVGRMDHWPLLVEVGVE
;
A
#
# COMPACT_ATOMS: atom_id res chain seq x y z
N MET A 1 56.45 10.03 -63.71
CA MET A 1 55.61 8.99 -63.04
C MET A 1 55.57 9.39 -61.59
N ILE A 2 54.43 9.93 -61.16
CA ILE A 2 54.19 10.38 -59.77
C ILE A 2 53.27 9.37 -59.14
N VAL A 3 53.74 8.67 -58.13
CA VAL A 3 52.92 7.68 -57.37
C VAL A 3 52.28 8.41 -56.18
N GLY A 4 50.98 8.60 -56.25
CA GLY A 4 50.21 9.19 -55.14
C GLY A 4 49.83 8.13 -54.12
N ALA A 5 50.16 8.40 -52.87
CA ALA A 5 49.77 7.59 -51.71
C ALA A 5 48.34 7.97 -51.23
N VAL A 6 47.45 7.00 -51.19
CA VAL A 6 46.11 7.15 -50.67
C VAL A 6 46.13 6.78 -49.19
N TYR A 7 45.85 7.78 -48.32
CA TYR A 7 45.66 7.55 -46.88
C TYR A 7 44.21 7.17 -46.61
N PHE A 8 43.98 5.93 -46.14
CA PHE A 8 42.71 5.52 -45.57
C PHE A 8 42.58 6.09 -44.13
N ARG A 9 41.63 6.97 -43.93
CA ARG A 9 41.17 7.35 -42.56
C ARG A 9 40.37 6.20 -41.99
N GLN A 10 40.82 5.67 -40.83
CA GLN A 10 40.00 4.80 -40.00
C GLN A 10 38.85 5.59 -39.34
N PRO A 11 37.64 5.05 -39.21
CA PRO A 11 36.57 5.71 -38.49
C PRO A 11 36.89 5.69 -37.00
N HIS A 12 36.72 6.84 -36.35
CA HIS A 12 36.69 6.98 -34.91
C HIS A 12 35.60 6.10 -34.36
N GLN A 13 35.92 5.10 -33.54
CA GLN A 13 34.99 4.46 -32.64
C GLN A 13 34.66 5.50 -31.57
N SER A 14 33.43 5.99 -31.59
CA SER A 14 32.79 6.65 -30.48
C SER A 14 32.64 5.62 -29.36
N GLU A 15 33.40 5.78 -28.29
CA GLU A 15 33.12 5.09 -27.03
C GLU A 15 31.73 5.55 -26.54
N GLU A 16 30.73 4.72 -26.77
CA GLU A 16 29.48 4.82 -26.03
C GLU A 16 29.81 4.58 -24.56
N SER A 17 29.90 5.66 -23.81
CA SER A 17 29.88 5.60 -22.36
C SER A 17 28.53 5.02 -21.95
N SER A 18 28.49 3.72 -21.72
CA SER A 18 27.39 3.09 -20.99
C SER A 18 27.42 3.66 -19.57
N SER A 19 26.70 4.74 -19.37
CA SER A 19 26.29 5.13 -18.03
C SER A 19 25.35 4.01 -17.54
N SER A 20 25.90 3.05 -16.81
CA SER A 20 25.09 2.19 -15.95
C SER A 20 24.47 3.12 -14.91
N SER A 21 23.29 3.64 -15.19
CA SER A 21 22.42 4.14 -14.14
C SER A 21 22.22 2.94 -13.23
N ASN A 22 22.78 2.96 -12.04
CA ASN A 22 22.34 2.15 -10.93
C ASN A 22 20.91 2.59 -10.64
N ASP A 23 19.94 2.10 -11.42
CA ASP A 23 18.53 2.24 -11.08
C ASP A 23 18.35 1.46 -9.78
N ALA A 24 18.37 2.22 -8.68
CA ALA A 24 18.08 1.68 -7.37
C ALA A 24 16.75 0.93 -7.47
N ALA A 25 16.77 -0.32 -7.03
CA ALA A 25 15.56 -1.14 -7.09
C ALA A 25 14.41 -0.45 -6.38
N SER A 26 13.31 -0.28 -7.08
CA SER A 26 12.08 0.29 -6.52
C SER A 26 10.97 -0.74 -6.50
N ILE A 27 10.01 -0.55 -5.59
CA ILE A 27 8.76 -1.31 -5.52
C ILE A 27 7.59 -0.35 -5.54
N ARG A 28 6.48 -0.81 -6.11
CA ARG A 28 5.19 -0.12 -6.06
C ARG A 28 4.29 -0.77 -5.03
N LEU A 29 3.82 0.03 -4.08
CA LEU A 29 2.88 -0.37 -3.04
C LEU A 29 1.57 0.36 -3.25
N LEU A 30 0.46 -0.35 -3.08
CA LEU A 30 -0.88 0.21 -3.14
C LEU A 30 -1.64 -0.14 -1.87
N THR A 31 -2.38 0.81 -1.31
CA THR A 31 -3.39 0.54 -0.29
C THR A 31 -4.75 1.05 -0.71
N TRP A 32 -5.79 0.31 -0.36
CA TRP A 32 -7.16 0.66 -0.70
C TRP A 32 -8.17 -0.01 0.23
N ASN A 33 -8.99 0.78 0.90
CA ASN A 33 -10.22 0.29 1.51
C ASN A 33 -11.27 0.13 0.40
N ILE A 34 -11.68 -1.10 0.11
CA ILE A 34 -12.58 -1.42 -1.01
C ILE A 34 -14.05 -1.54 -0.61
N GLY A 35 -14.39 -1.23 0.64
CA GLY A 35 -15.77 -1.19 1.12
C GLY A 35 -16.59 -2.41 0.70
N TYR A 36 -16.09 -3.63 0.93
CA TYR A 36 -16.69 -4.90 0.47
C TYR A 36 -16.79 -5.07 -1.06
N ALA A 37 -16.22 -4.16 -1.85
CA ALA A 37 -16.45 -4.03 -3.29
C ALA A 37 -17.92 -3.81 -3.64
N GLU A 38 -18.65 -3.17 -2.75
CA GLU A 38 -20.05 -2.78 -2.94
C GLU A 38 -20.44 -1.70 -1.93
N LEU A 39 -20.77 -0.52 -2.44
CA LEU A 39 -21.28 0.58 -1.62
C LEU A 39 -22.65 1.09 -2.05
N GLU A 40 -23.32 0.40 -2.98
CA GLU A 40 -24.49 1.01 -3.60
C GLU A 40 -25.81 0.74 -2.93
N ASP A 41 -25.99 -0.33 -2.21
CA ASP A 41 -27.27 -0.60 -1.59
C ASP A 41 -27.31 -1.79 -0.60
N ASP A 42 -28.47 -1.94 0.04
CA ASP A 42 -28.81 -3.02 0.96
C ASP A 42 -28.87 -4.43 0.33
N THR A 43 -28.46 -4.63 -0.92
CA THR A 43 -28.69 -5.89 -1.64
C THR A 43 -27.69 -6.99 -1.33
N ARG A 44 -26.61 -6.71 -0.58
CA ARG A 44 -25.59 -7.67 -0.18
C ARG A 44 -24.88 -8.38 -1.34
N ALA A 45 -24.80 -7.76 -2.49
CA ALA A 45 -24.06 -8.27 -3.65
C ALA A 45 -22.58 -7.88 -3.58
N HIS A 46 -21.91 -8.18 -2.48
CA HIS A 46 -20.54 -7.74 -2.07
C HIS A 46 -19.42 -7.92 -3.08
N ASP A 47 -19.69 -8.28 -4.32
CA ASP A 47 -18.65 -8.49 -5.33
C ASP A 47 -18.92 -7.71 -6.61
N LYS A 48 -19.91 -6.84 -6.63
CA LYS A 48 -20.35 -6.15 -7.86
C LYS A 48 -19.23 -5.33 -8.49
N ASP A 49 -18.46 -4.62 -7.66
CA ASP A 49 -17.40 -3.71 -8.11
C ASP A 49 -16.02 -4.38 -8.13
N LEU A 50 -15.94 -5.66 -7.75
CA LEU A 50 -14.69 -6.41 -7.69
C LEU A 50 -13.92 -6.46 -9.03
N PRO A 51 -14.58 -6.58 -10.21
CA PRO A 51 -13.88 -6.48 -11.50
C PRO A 51 -13.19 -5.14 -11.70
N ALA A 52 -13.83 -4.03 -11.32
CA ALA A 52 -13.24 -2.71 -11.44
C ALA A 52 -12.07 -2.50 -10.46
N VAL A 53 -12.14 -3.08 -9.25
CA VAL A 53 -10.99 -3.14 -8.33
C VAL A 53 -9.82 -3.89 -8.98
N ALA A 54 -10.09 -5.03 -9.60
CA ALA A 54 -9.07 -5.80 -10.30
C ALA A 54 -8.44 -5.02 -11.47
N ASP A 55 -9.25 -4.31 -12.26
CA ASP A 55 -8.78 -3.50 -13.39
C ASP A 55 -7.82 -2.39 -12.92
N VAL A 56 -8.11 -1.73 -11.79
CA VAL A 56 -7.21 -0.74 -11.19
C VAL A 56 -5.89 -1.38 -10.79
N ILE A 57 -5.92 -2.51 -10.09
CA ILE A 57 -4.70 -3.22 -9.65
C ILE A 57 -3.89 -3.69 -10.86
N LEU A 58 -4.54 -4.23 -11.90
CA LEU A 58 -3.86 -4.67 -13.12
C LEU A 58 -3.22 -3.51 -13.89
N ARG A 59 -3.89 -2.37 -13.96
CA ARG A 59 -3.40 -1.18 -14.66
C ARG A 59 -2.20 -0.56 -13.95
N GLU A 60 -2.28 -0.41 -12.64
CA GLU A 60 -1.20 0.19 -11.84
C GLU A 60 -0.05 -0.80 -11.59
N ASP A 61 -0.31 -2.08 -11.73
CA ASP A 61 0.66 -3.18 -11.64
C ASP A 61 1.59 -3.10 -10.39
N PRO A 62 1.05 -2.89 -9.16
CA PRO A 62 1.86 -2.80 -7.96
C PRO A 62 2.53 -4.14 -7.62
N ASP A 63 3.68 -4.09 -6.92
CA ASP A 63 4.36 -5.30 -6.43
C ASP A 63 3.66 -5.92 -5.23
N ALA A 64 3.04 -5.08 -4.40
CA ALA A 64 2.21 -5.54 -3.29
C ALA A 64 1.04 -4.57 -3.01
N VAL A 65 -0.06 -5.14 -2.53
CA VAL A 65 -1.32 -4.44 -2.27
C VAL A 65 -1.80 -4.75 -0.86
N ALA A 66 -2.15 -3.71 -0.10
CA ALA A 66 -2.85 -3.79 1.17
C ALA A 66 -4.32 -3.40 0.95
N LEU A 67 -5.24 -4.32 1.19
CA LEU A 67 -6.67 -4.09 1.03
C LEU A 67 -7.37 -4.17 2.38
N GLN A 68 -8.38 -3.34 2.56
CA GLN A 68 -9.24 -3.33 3.74
C GLN A 68 -10.69 -3.57 3.31
N GLU A 69 -11.49 -4.02 4.26
CA GLU A 69 -12.93 -4.31 4.13
C GLU A 69 -13.27 -5.37 3.07
N LEU A 70 -12.53 -6.47 3.04
CA LEU A 70 -12.95 -7.66 2.32
C LEU A 70 -13.97 -8.47 3.14
N THR A 71 -14.82 -9.21 2.45
CA THR A 71 -15.78 -10.13 3.09
C THR A 71 -15.17 -11.49 3.45
N GLY A 72 -13.93 -11.76 3.09
CA GLY A 72 -13.19 -12.97 3.46
C GLY A 72 -12.56 -13.72 2.28
N ASN A 73 -12.22 -14.99 2.52
CA ASN A 73 -11.49 -15.82 1.56
C ASN A 73 -12.20 -16.00 0.22
N ALA A 74 -13.53 -16.08 0.22
CA ALA A 74 -14.29 -16.28 -1.03
C ALA A 74 -14.12 -15.07 -1.96
N GLN A 75 -14.24 -13.85 -1.42
CA GLN A 75 -14.05 -12.62 -2.19
C GLN A 75 -12.58 -12.46 -2.63
N LEU A 76 -11.62 -12.74 -1.74
CA LEU A 76 -10.21 -12.73 -2.11
C LEU A 76 -9.91 -13.68 -3.27
N ASN A 77 -10.45 -14.91 -3.24
CA ASN A 77 -10.23 -15.87 -4.33
C ASN A 77 -10.80 -15.38 -5.67
N LYS A 78 -12.00 -14.77 -5.66
CA LYS A 78 -12.57 -14.14 -6.86
C LYS A 78 -11.68 -13.01 -7.38
N LEU A 79 -11.16 -12.16 -6.49
CA LEU A 79 -10.23 -11.10 -6.87
C LEU A 79 -8.95 -11.68 -7.50
N LEU A 80 -8.35 -12.70 -6.89
CA LEU A 80 -7.15 -13.36 -7.43
C LEU A 80 -7.41 -13.99 -8.80
N ASP A 81 -8.60 -14.53 -9.06
CA ASP A 81 -9.00 -15.04 -10.38
C ASP A 81 -9.11 -13.89 -11.41
N LEU A 82 -9.73 -12.77 -11.04
CA LEU A 82 -9.82 -11.58 -11.88
C LEU A 82 -8.44 -10.97 -12.17
N LEU A 83 -7.50 -11.09 -11.23
CA LEU A 83 -6.11 -10.69 -11.40
C LEU A 83 -5.28 -11.72 -12.19
N HIS A 84 -5.94 -12.71 -12.82
CA HIS A 84 -5.28 -13.76 -13.62
C HIS A 84 -4.21 -14.53 -12.85
N ARG A 85 -4.38 -14.67 -11.54
CA ARG A 85 -3.42 -15.32 -10.64
C ARG A 85 -2.00 -14.74 -10.67
N LYS A 86 -1.85 -13.47 -11.07
CA LYS A 86 -0.56 -12.76 -11.02
C LYS A 86 -0.08 -12.48 -9.61
N TYR A 87 -0.97 -12.55 -8.64
CA TYR A 87 -0.70 -12.30 -7.22
C TYR A 87 -0.96 -13.56 -6.39
N LEU A 88 -0.17 -13.71 -5.34
CA LEU A 88 -0.53 -14.52 -4.17
C LEU A 88 -1.19 -13.60 -3.15
N GLY A 89 -2.10 -14.11 -2.35
CA GLY A 89 -2.78 -13.28 -1.35
C GLY A 89 -3.31 -14.08 -0.18
N ALA A 90 -3.50 -13.40 0.95
CA ALA A 90 -4.16 -13.92 2.12
C ALA A 90 -4.98 -12.84 2.82
N VAL A 91 -6.02 -13.25 3.51
CA VAL A 91 -6.92 -12.39 4.29
C VAL A 91 -6.91 -12.82 5.75
N ALA A 92 -6.90 -11.85 6.66
CA ALA A 92 -6.93 -12.07 8.11
C ALA A 92 -8.37 -12.38 8.58
N GLN A 93 -8.89 -13.55 8.22
CA GLN A 93 -10.26 -13.96 8.55
C GLN A 93 -10.31 -14.57 9.94
N GLN A 94 -10.48 -13.73 10.97
CA GLN A 94 -10.68 -14.18 12.36
C GLN A 94 -11.67 -13.26 13.08
N GLY A 95 -12.47 -13.84 13.96
CA GLY A 95 -13.47 -13.11 14.73
C GLY A 95 -14.88 -13.14 14.13
N ARG A 96 -15.72 -12.21 14.59
CA ARG A 96 -17.12 -12.07 14.16
C ARG A 96 -17.35 -10.96 13.14
N ASP A 97 -16.30 -10.20 12.83
CA ASP A 97 -16.39 -9.11 11.87
C ASP A 97 -16.42 -9.70 10.45
N ASP A 98 -17.09 -9.01 9.58
CA ASP A 98 -17.19 -9.28 8.14
C ASP A 98 -16.26 -8.32 7.32
N ARG A 99 -15.40 -7.61 8.00
CA ARG A 99 -14.45 -6.62 7.45
C ARG A 99 -13.05 -7.09 7.69
N PHE A 100 -12.40 -7.59 6.64
CA PHE A 100 -11.11 -8.24 6.78
C PHE A 100 -10.03 -7.51 5.99
N GLU A 101 -8.83 -7.51 6.52
CA GLU A 101 -7.62 -7.00 5.88
C GLU A 101 -6.97 -8.11 5.06
N ALA A 102 -6.54 -7.77 3.86
CA ALA A 102 -5.80 -8.66 2.99
C ALA A 102 -4.51 -8.04 2.49
N VAL A 103 -3.55 -8.90 2.18
CA VAL A 103 -2.35 -8.52 1.44
C VAL A 103 -2.22 -9.39 0.20
N LEU A 104 -1.93 -8.75 -0.93
CA LEU A 104 -1.58 -9.41 -2.18
C LEU A 104 -0.13 -9.08 -2.50
N VAL A 105 0.60 -10.05 -3.02
CA VAL A 105 2.00 -9.89 -3.45
C VAL A 105 2.21 -10.58 -4.78
N LYS A 106 2.89 -9.91 -5.70
CA LYS A 106 3.14 -10.38 -7.07
C LYS A 106 4.21 -11.49 -7.14
N THR A 107 5.10 -11.54 -6.17
CA THR A 107 6.27 -12.44 -6.17
C THR A 107 5.91 -13.84 -5.68
N SER A 108 6.38 -14.87 -6.38
CA SER A 108 6.35 -16.26 -5.91
C SER A 108 7.21 -16.43 -4.65
N GLY A 109 6.73 -17.22 -3.69
CA GLY A 109 7.45 -17.42 -2.42
C GLY A 109 7.07 -16.42 -1.32
N ALA A 110 6.10 -15.54 -1.55
CA ALA A 110 5.52 -14.72 -0.50
C ALA A 110 4.96 -15.59 0.64
N ARG A 111 5.08 -15.10 1.86
CA ARG A 111 4.52 -15.73 3.05
C ARG A 111 3.59 -14.77 3.75
N PHE A 112 2.48 -15.28 4.24
CA PHE A 112 1.45 -14.49 4.88
C PHE A 112 1.26 -14.93 6.32
N SER A 113 1.03 -13.97 7.21
CA SER A 113 0.73 -14.24 8.61
C SER A 113 -0.25 -13.19 9.17
N PRO A 114 -1.27 -13.60 9.92
CA PRO A 114 -2.08 -12.66 10.64
C PRO A 114 -1.25 -12.01 11.77
N VAL A 115 -1.54 -10.74 12.02
CA VAL A 115 -0.97 -9.97 13.11
C VAL A 115 -2.10 -9.50 14.01
N VAL A 116 -1.98 -9.75 15.30
CA VAL A 116 -2.96 -9.29 16.29
C VAL A 116 -2.37 -8.10 17.04
N ALA A 117 -3.01 -6.95 16.91
CA ALA A 117 -2.61 -5.71 17.57
C ALA A 117 -3.81 -5.15 18.35
N ALA A 118 -3.67 -5.03 19.67
CA ALA A 118 -4.74 -4.55 20.56
C ALA A 118 -6.12 -5.21 20.30
N GLY A 119 -6.11 -6.51 20.02
CA GLY A 119 -7.33 -7.30 19.79
C GLY A 119 -7.93 -7.18 18.37
N ARG A 120 -7.31 -6.41 17.47
CA ARG A 120 -7.67 -6.34 16.04
C ARG A 120 -6.71 -7.19 15.22
N PHE A 121 -7.24 -7.71 14.12
CA PHE A 121 -6.46 -8.51 13.19
C PHE A 121 -6.02 -7.66 12.01
N SER A 122 -4.81 -7.93 11.54
CA SER A 122 -4.19 -7.36 10.36
C SER A 122 -3.55 -8.49 9.57
N MET A 123 -3.28 -8.29 8.30
CA MET A 123 -2.55 -9.26 7.48
C MET A 123 -1.19 -8.71 7.12
N ALA A 124 -0.14 -9.51 7.37
CA ALA A 124 1.21 -9.22 6.90
C ALA A 124 1.59 -10.17 5.76
N GLY A 125 2.13 -9.61 4.67
CA GLY A 125 2.71 -10.34 3.57
C GLY A 125 4.20 -10.07 3.48
N SER A 126 5.04 -11.11 3.61
CA SER A 126 6.49 -10.97 3.48
C SER A 126 6.95 -11.51 2.13
N PHE A 127 7.80 -10.76 1.45
CA PHE A 127 8.29 -11.09 0.12
C PHE A 127 9.68 -10.51 -0.12
N GLN A 128 10.31 -10.95 -1.19
CA GLN A 128 11.60 -10.48 -1.63
C GLN A 128 11.45 -10.03 -3.09
N PRO A 129 11.46 -8.72 -3.35
CA PRO A 129 11.20 -8.19 -4.70
C PRO A 129 12.26 -8.61 -5.71
N GLN A 130 13.49 -8.78 -5.24
CA GLN A 130 14.64 -9.22 -6.03
C GLN A 130 15.32 -10.40 -5.34
N GLN A 131 15.93 -11.29 -6.13
CA GLN A 131 16.51 -12.53 -5.62
C GLN A 131 17.56 -12.31 -4.53
N GLU A 132 18.32 -11.23 -4.57
CA GLU A 132 19.35 -10.87 -3.59
C GLU A 132 19.01 -9.60 -2.79
N GLY A 133 17.78 -9.07 -2.95
CA GLY A 133 17.33 -7.86 -2.26
C GLY A 133 16.88 -8.10 -0.82
N PRO A 134 16.62 -7.03 -0.06
CA PRO A 134 16.12 -7.15 1.29
C PRO A 134 14.71 -7.78 1.33
N LYS A 135 14.46 -8.54 2.39
CA LYS A 135 13.11 -9.02 2.68
C LYS A 135 12.24 -7.86 3.15
N ILE A 136 11.08 -7.74 2.52
CA ILE A 136 10.08 -6.71 2.79
C ILE A 136 8.85 -7.36 3.42
N VAL A 137 8.21 -6.62 4.31
CA VAL A 137 6.89 -6.96 4.85
C VAL A 137 5.95 -5.80 4.56
N LEU A 138 4.84 -6.08 3.90
CA LEU A 138 3.69 -5.18 3.81
C LEU A 138 2.64 -5.63 4.81
N LEU A 139 2.23 -4.75 5.70
CA LEU A 139 1.13 -4.96 6.64
C LEU A 139 -0.10 -4.18 6.17
N SER A 140 -1.23 -4.87 6.01
CA SER A 140 -2.54 -4.24 5.81
C SER A 140 -3.19 -3.98 7.15
N ALA A 141 -3.46 -2.71 7.44
CA ALA A 141 -4.02 -2.22 8.70
C ALA A 141 -5.38 -1.56 8.47
N HIS A 142 -6.29 -1.74 9.44
CA HIS A 142 -7.57 -1.03 9.46
C HIS A 142 -7.93 -0.67 10.90
N ALA A 143 -7.80 0.61 11.23
CA ALA A 143 -8.05 1.10 12.58
C ALA A 143 -9.55 1.32 12.84
N ASP A 144 -9.92 1.46 14.12
CA ASP A 144 -11.32 1.61 14.51
C ASP A 144 -11.90 2.95 14.01
N ALA A 145 -12.96 2.91 13.21
CA ALA A 145 -13.61 4.11 12.68
C ALA A 145 -14.32 4.95 13.76
N PHE A 146 -14.71 4.32 14.88
CA PHE A 146 -15.63 4.92 15.84
C PHE A 146 -15.00 5.24 17.21
N ASN A 147 -13.73 4.87 17.45
CA ASN A 147 -13.12 5.06 18.76
C ASN A 147 -11.64 5.42 18.69
N ALA A 148 -11.34 6.69 18.96
CA ALA A 148 -9.97 7.23 18.90
C ALA A 148 -9.02 6.54 19.89
N ALA A 149 -9.47 6.13 21.07
CA ALA A 149 -8.63 5.42 22.02
C ALA A 149 -8.26 4.01 21.53
N ARG A 150 -9.19 3.31 20.86
CA ARG A 150 -8.91 2.02 20.22
C ARG A 150 -7.96 2.19 19.04
N ARG A 151 -8.16 3.24 18.21
CA ARG A 151 -7.20 3.59 17.13
C ARG A 151 -5.79 3.77 17.69
N ARG A 152 -5.66 4.50 18.78
CA ARG A 152 -4.38 4.73 19.43
C ARG A 152 -3.73 3.44 19.89
N SER A 153 -4.44 2.63 20.68
CA SER A 153 -3.89 1.37 21.19
C SER A 153 -3.49 0.41 20.08
N TYR A 154 -4.28 0.35 19.01
CA TYR A 154 -3.99 -0.45 17.82
C TYR A 154 -2.73 0.06 17.11
N THR A 155 -2.62 1.37 16.90
CA THR A 155 -1.47 2.02 16.26
C THR A 155 -0.18 1.77 17.03
N GLU A 156 -0.19 1.96 18.35
CA GLU A 156 0.95 1.70 19.23
C GLU A 156 1.40 0.23 19.12
N ALA A 157 0.46 -0.71 19.19
CA ALA A 157 0.75 -2.15 19.06
C ALA A 157 1.29 -2.54 17.67
N LEU A 158 0.82 -1.89 16.60
CA LEU A 158 1.35 -2.11 15.26
C LEU A 158 2.79 -1.60 15.12
N VAL A 159 3.09 -0.43 15.67
CA VAL A 159 4.45 0.13 15.68
C VAL A 159 5.40 -0.79 16.43
N ASP A 160 5.03 -1.24 17.62
CA ASP A 160 5.82 -2.15 18.43
C ASP A 160 6.07 -3.48 17.70
N TRP A 161 5.02 -4.04 17.09
CA TRP A 161 5.16 -5.24 16.28
C TRP A 161 6.12 -5.01 15.11
N ALA A 162 5.96 -3.93 14.36
CA ALA A 162 6.78 -3.64 13.19
C ALA A 162 8.26 -3.43 13.58
N GLN A 163 8.53 -2.77 14.69
CA GLN A 163 9.89 -2.58 15.22
C GLN A 163 10.54 -3.89 15.70
N SER A 164 9.73 -4.87 16.12
CA SER A 164 10.24 -6.18 16.52
C SER A 164 10.68 -7.06 15.35
N GLN A 165 10.35 -6.67 14.11
CA GLN A 165 10.71 -7.43 12.92
C GLN A 165 12.15 -7.16 12.48
N SER A 166 12.86 -8.20 12.02
CA SER A 166 14.18 -8.06 11.40
C SER A 166 14.14 -7.59 9.94
N SER A 167 12.94 -7.56 9.34
CA SER A 167 12.70 -7.16 7.96
C SER A 167 12.27 -5.69 7.88
N ARG A 168 12.37 -5.10 6.68
CA ARG A 168 11.80 -3.75 6.42
C ARG A 168 10.28 -3.85 6.36
N VAL A 169 9.61 -3.23 7.32
CA VAL A 169 8.14 -3.26 7.41
C VAL A 169 7.57 -1.96 6.84
N PHE A 170 6.63 -2.11 5.91
CA PHE A 170 5.72 -1.06 5.46
C PHE A 170 4.35 -1.31 6.07
N ILE A 171 3.77 -0.29 6.69
CA ILE A 171 2.44 -0.37 7.27
C ILE A 171 1.52 0.46 6.39
N ALA A 172 0.51 -0.17 5.79
CA ALA A 172 -0.39 0.47 4.85
C ALA A 172 -1.85 0.18 5.21
N GLY A 173 -2.74 1.14 5.00
CA GLY A 173 -4.16 0.91 5.23
C GLY A 173 -4.92 2.14 5.68
N ASP A 174 -6.15 1.89 6.08
CA ASP A 174 -7.08 2.86 6.63
C ASP A 174 -6.87 2.99 8.15
N PHE A 175 -6.28 4.10 8.54
CA PHE A 175 -6.04 4.42 9.96
C PHE A 175 -7.18 5.20 10.60
N ASN A 176 -8.14 5.67 9.81
CA ASN A 176 -9.25 6.49 10.30
C ASN A 176 -8.80 7.70 11.13
N PHE A 177 -7.57 8.20 10.93
CA PHE A 177 -7.10 9.42 11.61
C PHE A 177 -7.74 10.66 10.99
N GLU A 178 -8.39 11.48 11.80
CA GLU A 178 -8.75 12.82 11.38
C GLU A 178 -7.76 13.83 11.97
N LEU A 179 -6.98 14.43 11.08
CA LEU A 179 -5.93 15.39 11.44
C LEU A 179 -6.32 16.85 11.21
N LYS A 180 -7.47 17.09 10.55
CA LYS A 180 -7.97 18.43 10.24
C LYS A 180 -9.11 18.78 11.21
N ALA A 181 -8.90 19.78 12.07
CA ALA A 181 -9.94 20.22 13.00
C ALA A 181 -11.24 20.66 12.32
N ALA A 182 -11.16 21.16 11.07
CA ALA A 182 -12.34 21.55 10.30
C ALA A 182 -13.23 20.35 9.91
N ASN A 183 -12.67 19.14 9.89
CA ASN A 183 -13.38 17.90 9.53
C ASN A 183 -13.85 17.13 10.78
N GLU A 184 -13.52 17.59 11.98
CA GLU A 184 -13.94 16.94 13.21
C GLU A 184 -15.47 16.94 13.32
N THR A 185 -16.05 15.78 13.20
CA THR A 185 -17.50 15.58 13.25
C THR A 185 -17.87 14.60 14.35
N ASN A 186 -19.13 14.66 14.80
CA ASN A 186 -19.65 13.67 15.75
C ASN A 186 -20.04 12.34 15.12
N LEU A 187 -19.92 12.20 13.77
CA LEU A 187 -20.36 11.02 13.04
C LEU A 187 -19.48 9.81 13.29
N TYR A 188 -18.16 10.02 13.42
CA TYR A 188 -17.18 8.95 13.57
C TYR A 188 -16.35 9.07 14.86
N THR A 189 -16.86 9.77 15.88
CA THR A 189 -16.10 10.04 17.11
C THR A 189 -14.66 10.50 16.83
N ASP A 190 -14.50 11.32 15.81
CA ASP A 190 -13.22 11.92 15.46
C ASP A 190 -12.66 12.67 16.68
N ASN A 191 -11.38 12.53 16.90
CA ASN A 191 -10.70 13.24 17.97
C ASN A 191 -9.31 13.64 17.44
N VAL A 192 -9.27 14.82 16.85
CA VAL A 192 -8.06 15.37 16.20
C VAL A 192 -6.86 15.36 17.13
N LYS A 193 -7.05 15.61 18.41
CA LYS A 193 -5.95 15.58 19.39
C LYS A 193 -5.38 14.16 19.52
N HIS A 194 -6.22 13.17 19.78
CA HIS A 194 -5.78 11.77 19.92
C HIS A 194 -5.23 11.20 18.62
N ASP A 195 -5.85 11.53 17.49
CA ASP A 195 -5.40 11.08 16.19
C ASP A 195 -4.05 11.71 15.81
N SER A 196 -3.84 13.00 16.12
CA SER A 196 -2.54 13.68 15.97
C SER A 196 -1.45 13.09 16.86
N GLU A 197 -1.80 12.70 18.09
CA GLU A 197 -0.86 12.00 18.99
C GLU A 197 -0.49 10.62 18.43
N SER A 198 -1.45 9.87 17.93
CA SER A 198 -1.24 8.54 17.30
C SER A 198 -0.40 8.64 16.03
N TYR A 199 -0.71 9.59 15.17
CA TYR A 199 0.07 9.88 13.97
C TYR A 199 1.51 10.29 14.32
N SER A 200 1.69 11.19 15.30
CA SER A 200 3.01 11.60 15.76
C SER A 200 3.79 10.43 16.37
N HIS A 201 3.11 9.49 17.01
CA HIS A 201 3.74 8.28 17.55
C HIS A 201 4.34 7.43 16.44
N ILE A 202 3.59 7.17 15.36
CA ILE A 202 4.13 6.43 14.18
C ILE A 202 5.35 7.16 13.60
N LEU A 203 5.28 8.47 13.44
CA LEU A 203 6.34 9.27 12.83
C LEU A 203 7.67 9.28 13.59
N ARG A 204 7.73 8.76 14.80
CA ARG A 204 9.00 8.57 15.53
C ARG A 204 9.90 7.51 14.89
N SER A 205 9.30 6.53 14.22
CA SER A 205 10.00 5.36 13.68
C SER A 205 9.73 5.12 12.20
N PHE A 206 8.69 5.75 11.66
CA PHE A 206 8.25 5.60 10.29
C PHE A 206 8.15 6.96 9.60
N ARG A 207 8.20 6.93 8.29
CA ARG A 207 7.95 8.07 7.40
C ARG A 207 6.62 7.84 6.69
N ASP A 208 5.76 8.85 6.69
CA ASP A 208 4.53 8.86 5.88
C ASP A 208 4.87 9.20 4.43
N LEU A 209 4.72 8.21 3.54
CA LEU A 209 5.06 8.36 2.13
C LEU A 209 4.00 9.16 1.35
N GLY A 210 2.74 9.10 1.79
CA GLY A 210 1.61 9.77 1.13
C GLY A 210 1.31 11.17 1.67
N ARG A 211 2.21 11.78 2.44
CA ARG A 211 1.92 13.02 3.19
C ARG A 211 1.40 14.16 2.33
N GLU A 212 1.93 14.31 1.12
CA GLU A 212 1.59 15.39 0.20
C GLU A 212 0.64 14.95 -0.93
N ALA A 213 0.14 13.70 -0.88
CA ALA A 213 -0.70 13.15 -1.96
C ALA A 213 -2.14 13.67 -1.96
N GLY A 214 -2.58 14.32 -0.88
CA GLY A 214 -3.92 14.83 -0.72
C GLY A 214 -4.87 13.83 -0.05
N ASP A 215 -6.17 14.14 -0.16
CA ASP A 215 -7.21 13.38 0.52
C ASP A 215 -7.43 12.02 -0.15
N THR A 216 -7.60 10.98 0.66
CA THR A 216 -7.75 9.58 0.23
C THR A 216 -9.18 9.07 0.35
N ALA A 217 -10.06 9.83 0.99
CA ALA A 217 -11.45 9.48 1.16
C ALA A 217 -12.37 10.69 0.91
N ILE A 218 -13.68 10.45 0.79
CA ILE A 218 -14.69 11.50 0.67
C ILE A 218 -14.63 12.48 1.84
N ASN A 219 -15.29 13.62 1.69
CA ASN A 219 -15.36 14.69 2.69
C ASN A 219 -13.98 15.28 3.05
N ASP A 220 -13.09 15.38 2.05
CA ASP A 220 -11.74 15.94 2.18
C ASP A 220 -10.89 15.28 3.28
N ARG A 221 -11.10 13.98 3.50
CA ARG A 221 -10.40 13.21 4.52
C ARG A 221 -9.18 12.50 3.94
N ARG A 222 -8.08 12.60 4.66
CA ARG A 222 -6.88 11.82 4.40
C ARG A 222 -6.72 10.81 5.54
N ILE A 223 -7.23 9.62 5.36
CA ILE A 223 -7.31 8.58 6.38
C ILE A 223 -6.59 7.30 6.01
N ASP A 224 -6.19 7.16 4.73
CA ASP A 224 -5.36 6.05 4.25
C ASP A 224 -3.90 6.47 4.17
N TYR A 225 -3.01 5.59 4.60
CA TYR A 225 -1.58 5.88 4.75
C TYR A 225 -0.74 4.72 4.24
N ILE A 226 0.49 5.04 3.79
CA ILE A 226 1.60 4.09 3.63
C ILE A 226 2.77 4.63 4.43
N PHE A 227 3.09 3.96 5.51
CA PHE A 227 4.23 4.26 6.36
C PHE A 227 5.40 3.35 6.02
N ALA A 228 6.58 3.93 5.81
CA ALA A 228 7.83 3.22 5.56
C ALA A 228 8.79 3.41 6.72
N PRO A 229 9.79 2.52 6.91
CA PRO A 229 10.86 2.76 7.87
C PRO A 229 11.47 4.15 7.69
N ALA A 230 11.76 4.87 8.77
CA ALA A 230 12.31 6.23 8.72
C ALA A 230 13.63 6.33 7.91
N THR A 231 14.35 5.22 7.77
CA THR A 231 15.57 5.10 6.96
C THR A 231 15.31 5.07 5.44
N THR A 232 14.06 4.96 5.01
CA THR A 232 13.69 4.94 3.58
C THR A 232 14.06 6.29 2.94
N ARG A 233 14.95 6.25 1.93
CA ARG A 233 15.54 7.47 1.34
C ARG A 233 14.87 7.89 0.04
N HIS A 234 14.66 6.94 -0.86
CA HIS A 234 14.09 7.22 -2.17
C HIS A 234 12.59 7.03 -2.17
N VAL A 235 11.87 8.02 -2.67
CA VAL A 235 10.43 7.96 -2.92
C VAL A 235 10.21 8.49 -4.32
N GLY A 236 9.67 7.65 -5.19
CA GLY A 236 9.32 7.99 -6.56
C GLY A 236 7.90 8.56 -6.67
N ARG A 237 7.08 7.93 -7.51
CA ARG A 237 5.67 8.30 -7.69
C ARG A 237 4.88 8.13 -6.39
N VAL A 238 4.12 9.16 -6.02
CA VAL A 238 3.14 9.14 -4.93
C VAL A 238 1.86 9.74 -5.48
N GLU A 239 0.76 8.98 -5.44
CA GLU A 239 -0.49 9.43 -6.06
C GLU A 239 -1.70 8.81 -5.38
N VAL A 240 -2.72 9.64 -5.13
CA VAL A 240 -4.08 9.19 -4.85
C VAL A 240 -4.81 9.04 -6.18
N LEU A 241 -5.20 7.81 -6.51
CA LEU A 241 -5.80 7.46 -7.79
C LEU A 241 -7.28 7.83 -7.84
N ARG A 242 -7.59 9.13 -7.87
CA ARG A 242 -8.96 9.64 -7.88
C ARG A 242 -9.78 9.20 -9.10
N ASN A 243 -9.10 8.90 -10.21
CA ASN A 243 -9.74 8.38 -11.42
C ASN A 243 -10.14 6.90 -11.31
N ALA A 244 -9.73 6.25 -10.24
CA ALA A 244 -10.11 4.88 -9.93
C ALA A 244 -11.40 4.80 -9.09
N ALA A 245 -12.24 5.84 -9.14
CA ALA A 245 -13.56 5.83 -8.51
C ALA A 245 -14.36 4.62 -9.03
N VAL A 246 -14.69 3.71 -8.13
CA VAL A 246 -15.43 2.48 -8.43
C VAL A 246 -16.74 2.53 -7.64
N GLY A 247 -17.84 2.57 -8.36
CA GLY A 247 -19.17 2.64 -7.76
C GLY A 247 -19.32 3.85 -6.82
N ARG A 248 -19.75 3.60 -5.60
CA ARG A 248 -19.84 4.60 -4.53
C ARG A 248 -18.77 4.45 -3.46
N MET A 249 -17.64 3.82 -3.78
CA MET A 249 -16.53 3.71 -2.84
C MET A 249 -16.16 5.08 -2.31
N ASP A 250 -16.04 5.17 -1.00
CA ASP A 250 -15.72 6.42 -0.29
C ASP A 250 -14.22 6.60 -0.07
N HIS A 251 -13.39 5.65 -0.52
CA HIS A 251 -11.94 5.72 -0.52
C HIS A 251 -11.36 5.62 -1.93
N TRP A 252 -10.23 6.30 -2.14
CA TRP A 252 -9.41 6.19 -3.35
C TRP A 252 -8.10 5.47 -3.04
N PRO A 253 -7.59 4.64 -3.96
CA PRO A 253 -6.31 3.98 -3.76
C PRO A 253 -5.16 4.99 -3.59
N LEU A 254 -4.27 4.72 -2.64
CA LEU A 254 -2.99 5.41 -2.53
C LEU A 254 -1.90 4.51 -3.10
N LEU A 255 -1.21 4.98 -4.13
CA LEU A 255 -0.08 4.31 -4.78
C LEU A 255 1.21 5.05 -4.43
N VAL A 256 2.25 4.28 -4.08
CA VAL A 256 3.59 4.80 -3.80
C VAL A 256 4.64 3.92 -4.47
N GLU A 257 5.59 4.55 -5.13
CA GLU A 257 6.82 3.92 -5.58
C GLU A 257 7.96 4.29 -4.64
N VAL A 258 8.70 3.30 -4.14
CA VAL A 258 9.71 3.50 -3.11
C VAL A 258 10.93 2.62 -3.34
N GLY A 259 12.13 3.18 -3.13
CA GLY A 259 13.39 2.46 -3.22
C GLY A 259 13.55 1.42 -2.10
N VAL A 260 14.12 0.28 -2.44
CA VAL A 260 14.35 -0.86 -1.53
C VAL A 260 15.83 -1.16 -1.29
N GLU A 261 16.63 -0.10 -1.26
CA GLU A 261 18.07 -0.22 -0.94
C GLU A 261 18.33 -0.73 0.48
#